data_7f2feea38386ac4edd9fbfbe7c154517
#
_entry.id   7f2feea38386ac4edd9fbfbe7c154517
#
_cell.length_a   1.000
_cell.length_b   1.000
_cell.length_c   1.000
_cell.angle_alpha   90.00
_cell.angle_beta   90.00
_cell.angle_gamma   90.00
#
_symmetry.space_group_name_H-M   'P 1'
#
loop_
_entity.id
_entity.type
_entity.pdbx_description
1 polymer ?
#
loop_
_entity_poly.entity_id
_entity_poly.type
_entity_poly.pdbx_seq_one_letter_code
_entity_poly.pdbx_strand_id
1 'polypeptide(L)'
;MNKTELITKLAKKTGLTQAKAAEAVDAVFNANKGLIAVELGAGRKVTLPGFGGFSVRKRAARQGRNPATGAAIKIPARAYPAFKVGKTLKEKVAK
;
A
#
# COMPACT_ATOMS: atom_id res chain seq x y z
N MET A 1 7.08 -10.12 10.04
CA MET A 1 6.96 -10.93 8.80
C MET A 1 7.43 -10.11 7.62
N ASN A 2 8.29 -10.68 6.81
CA ASN A 2 8.76 -10.03 5.58
C ASN A 2 8.12 -10.72 4.35
N LYS A 3 8.50 -10.29 3.16
CA LYS A 3 7.96 -10.84 1.91
C LYS A 3 8.24 -12.35 1.78
N THR A 4 9.45 -12.77 2.10
CA THR A 4 9.83 -14.18 2.02
C THR A 4 9.01 -15.05 2.97
N GLU A 5 8.82 -14.60 4.20
CA GLU A 5 7.98 -15.31 5.16
C GLU A 5 6.51 -15.33 4.73
N LEU A 6 6.03 -14.24 4.15
CA LEU A 6 4.66 -14.17 3.63
C LEU A 6 4.45 -15.23 2.55
N ILE A 7 5.41 -15.35 1.62
CA ILE A 7 5.35 -16.35 0.55
C ILE A 7 5.31 -17.77 1.13
N THR A 8 6.17 -18.06 2.10
CA THR A 8 6.22 -19.38 2.74
C THR A 8 4.91 -19.71 3.46
N LYS A 9 4.37 -18.77 4.20
CA LYS A 9 3.09 -18.95 4.91
C LYS A 9 1.92 -19.08 3.95
N LEU A 10 1.91 -18.33 2.86
CA LEU A 10 0.89 -18.43 1.84
C LEU A 10 0.90 -19.80 1.17
N ALA A 11 2.10 -20.30 0.84
CA ALA A 11 2.24 -21.63 0.24
C ALA A 11 1.67 -22.73 1.13
N LYS A 12 1.96 -22.68 2.44
CA LYS A 12 1.42 -23.64 3.40
C LYS A 12 -0.09 -23.53 3.55
N LYS A 13 -0.60 -22.31 3.61
CA LYS A 13 -2.03 -22.08 3.85
C LYS A 13 -2.90 -22.48 2.67
N THR A 14 -2.39 -22.36 1.46
CA THR A 14 -3.15 -22.59 0.23
C THR A 14 -2.80 -23.90 -0.48
N GLY A 15 -1.76 -24.61 -0.03
CA GLY A 15 -1.28 -25.79 -0.71
C GLY A 15 -0.51 -25.50 -2.00
N LEU A 16 -0.14 -24.26 -2.24
CA LEU A 16 0.66 -23.87 -3.40
C LEU A 16 2.13 -24.23 -3.21
N THR A 17 2.85 -24.39 -4.32
CA THR A 17 4.30 -24.48 -4.29
C THR A 17 4.89 -23.12 -3.91
N GLN A 18 6.15 -23.10 -3.44
CA GLN A 18 6.85 -21.84 -3.16
C GLN A 18 6.89 -20.90 -4.37
N ALA A 19 7.15 -21.47 -5.56
CA ALA A 19 7.20 -20.69 -6.79
C ALA A 19 5.86 -20.04 -7.12
N LYS A 20 4.75 -20.80 -6.99
CA LYS A 20 3.40 -20.28 -7.25
C LYS A 20 2.98 -19.24 -6.20
N ALA A 21 3.31 -19.48 -4.93
CA ALA A 21 3.03 -18.52 -3.87
C ALA A 21 3.79 -17.20 -4.08
N ALA A 22 5.05 -17.29 -4.49
CA ALA A 22 5.85 -16.10 -4.83
C ALA A 22 5.24 -15.32 -5.99
N GLU A 23 4.79 -16.02 -7.02
CA GLU A 23 4.12 -15.43 -8.17
C GLU A 23 2.83 -14.71 -7.75
N ALA A 24 2.03 -15.34 -6.90
CA ALA A 24 0.79 -14.76 -6.40
C ALA A 24 1.03 -13.49 -5.57
N VAL A 25 1.98 -13.51 -4.66
CA VAL A 25 2.33 -12.34 -3.84
C VAL A 25 2.82 -11.20 -4.73
N ASP A 26 3.68 -11.52 -5.69
CA ASP A 26 4.22 -10.51 -6.60
C ASP A 26 3.14 -9.91 -7.51
N ALA A 27 2.20 -10.72 -7.97
CA ALA A 27 1.08 -10.24 -8.78
C ALA A 27 0.22 -9.22 -8.06
N VAL A 28 0.10 -9.32 -6.74
CA VAL A 28 -0.71 -8.40 -5.93
C VAL A 28 0.10 -7.21 -5.40
N PHE A 29 1.28 -7.46 -4.87
CA PHE A 29 2.04 -6.48 -4.07
C PHE A 29 3.27 -5.90 -4.75
N ASN A 30 3.58 -6.26 -5.98
CA ASN A 30 4.72 -5.64 -6.66
C ASN A 30 4.49 -4.12 -6.74
N ALA A 31 5.50 -3.35 -6.36
CA ALA A 31 5.36 -1.88 -6.28
C ALA A 31 5.15 -1.21 -7.65
N ASN A 32 5.52 -1.87 -8.74
CA ASN A 32 5.40 -1.30 -10.09
C ASN A 32 4.29 -1.95 -10.91
N LYS A 33 4.16 -3.26 -10.85
CA LYS A 33 3.29 -4.04 -11.73
C LYS A 33 2.19 -4.80 -11.00
N GLY A 34 2.19 -4.79 -9.65
CA GLY A 34 1.18 -5.48 -8.87
C GLY A 34 -0.21 -4.89 -9.08
N LEU A 35 -1.23 -5.70 -8.83
CA LEU A 35 -2.62 -5.26 -9.03
C LEU A 35 -2.96 -4.02 -8.21
N ILE A 36 -2.51 -3.96 -6.95
CA ILE A 36 -2.79 -2.81 -6.10
C ILE A 36 -2.07 -1.56 -6.64
N ALA A 37 -0.80 -1.69 -7.00
CA ALA A 37 -0.03 -0.57 -7.52
C ALA A 37 -0.60 0.00 -8.82
N VAL A 38 -1.02 -0.88 -9.73
CA VAL A 38 -1.61 -0.48 -11.01
C VAL A 38 -2.93 0.27 -10.81
N GLU A 39 -3.80 -0.24 -9.92
CA GLU A 39 -5.07 0.42 -9.61
C GLU A 39 -4.87 1.80 -8.99
N LEU A 40 -3.97 1.91 -8.02
CA LEU A 40 -3.68 3.19 -7.37
C LEU A 40 -2.99 4.18 -8.32
N GLY A 41 -2.12 3.68 -9.18
CA GLY A 41 -1.48 4.50 -10.21
C GLY A 41 -2.46 5.09 -11.22
N ALA A 42 -3.58 4.41 -11.45
CA ALA A 42 -4.67 4.90 -12.29
C ALA A 42 -5.69 5.76 -11.52
N GLY A 43 -5.47 6.01 -10.24
CA GLY A 43 -6.35 6.80 -9.40
C GLY A 43 -7.57 6.05 -8.87
N ARG A 44 -7.60 4.73 -8.98
CA ARG A 44 -8.73 3.92 -8.52
C ARG A 44 -8.47 3.39 -7.11
N LYS A 45 -9.56 3.06 -6.42
CA LYS A 45 -9.51 2.48 -5.08
C LYS A 45 -9.40 0.96 -5.14
N VAL A 46 -8.78 0.38 -4.11
CA VAL A 46 -8.78 -1.06 -3.89
C VAL A 46 -9.43 -1.31 -2.55
N THR A 47 -10.60 -1.94 -2.55
CA THR A 47 -11.36 -2.20 -1.32
C THR A 47 -11.41 -3.69 -1.04
N LEU A 48 -10.98 -4.08 0.15
CA LEU A 48 -11.03 -5.47 0.63
C LEU A 48 -11.92 -5.49 1.87
N PRO A 49 -13.18 -5.94 1.74
CA PRO A 49 -14.13 -5.91 2.85
C PRO A 49 -13.60 -6.57 4.10
N GLY A 50 -13.73 -5.92 5.25
CA GLY A 50 -13.22 -6.40 6.53
C GLY A 50 -11.74 -6.20 6.75
N PHE A 51 -10.94 -6.15 5.70
CA PHE A 51 -9.49 -5.96 5.80
C PHE A 51 -9.11 -4.47 5.77
N GLY A 52 -9.54 -3.78 4.75
CA GLY A 52 -9.24 -2.37 4.59
C GLY A 52 -9.36 -1.91 3.15
N GLY A 53 -9.01 -0.66 2.92
CA GLY A 53 -9.05 -0.08 1.59
C GLY A 53 -7.83 0.77 1.31
N PHE A 54 -7.32 0.65 0.10
CA PHE A 54 -6.27 1.53 -0.42
C PHE A 54 -6.92 2.59 -1.28
N SER A 55 -6.48 3.82 -1.14
CA SER A 55 -6.99 4.94 -1.93
C SER A 55 -5.85 5.91 -2.25
N VAL A 56 -6.11 6.77 -3.20
CA VAL A 56 -5.17 7.84 -3.54
C VAL A 56 -5.68 9.11 -2.92
N ARG A 57 -4.84 9.79 -2.17
CA ARG A 57 -5.12 11.10 -1.60
C ARG A 57 -4.19 12.12 -2.24
N LYS A 58 -4.66 13.35 -2.33
CA LYS A 58 -3.88 14.45 -2.89
C LYS A 58 -3.59 15.47 -1.81
N ARG A 59 -2.34 15.93 -1.77
CA ARG A 59 -1.95 17.09 -0.98
C ARG A 59 -1.87 18.29 -1.90
N ALA A 60 -2.51 19.38 -1.51
CA ALA A 60 -2.43 20.62 -2.24
C ALA A 60 -0.99 21.18 -2.20
N ALA A 61 -0.63 21.95 -3.22
CA ALA A 61 0.62 22.69 -3.21
C ALA A 61 0.64 23.65 -2.00
N ARG A 62 1.77 23.77 -1.35
CA ARG A 62 1.93 24.66 -0.20
C ARG A 62 3.30 25.31 -0.23
N GLN A 63 3.44 26.39 0.55
CA GLN A 63 4.75 27.00 0.78
C GLN A 63 5.35 26.43 2.06
N GLY A 64 6.60 26.04 1.99
CA GLY A 64 7.40 25.66 3.13
C GLY A 64 8.60 26.61 3.26
N ARG A 65 9.43 26.39 4.26
CA ARG A 65 10.68 27.13 4.44
C ARG A 65 11.84 26.18 4.55
N ASN A 66 12.95 26.55 3.92
CA ASN A 66 14.20 25.81 4.09
C ASN A 66 14.75 26.14 5.48
N PRO A 67 14.89 25.17 6.39
CA PRO A 67 15.37 25.42 7.74
C PRO A 67 16.81 25.92 7.79
N ALA A 68 17.62 25.64 6.78
CA ALA A 68 19.00 26.09 6.73
C ALA A 68 19.17 27.55 6.28
N THR A 69 18.33 28.01 5.35
CA THR A 69 18.44 29.36 4.77
C THR A 69 17.29 30.26 5.10
N GLY A 70 16.18 29.75 5.62
CA GLY A 70 14.95 30.49 5.85
C GLY A 70 14.21 30.89 4.58
N ALA A 71 14.70 30.47 3.41
CA ALA A 71 14.08 30.79 2.14
C ALA A 71 12.76 30.04 1.95
N ALA A 72 11.79 30.70 1.32
CA ALA A 72 10.52 30.06 0.99
C ALA A 72 10.73 29.00 -0.09
N ILE A 73 10.15 27.83 0.15
CA ILE A 73 10.18 26.71 -0.79
C ILE A 73 8.76 26.41 -1.23
N LYS A 74 8.56 26.30 -2.53
CA LYS A 74 7.27 25.88 -3.08
C LYS A 74 7.20 24.36 -3.13
N ILE A 75 6.31 23.76 -2.33
CA ILE A 75 6.09 22.32 -2.32
C ILE A 75 4.95 22.03 -3.29
N PRO A 76 5.20 21.28 -4.40
CA PRO A 76 4.16 21.01 -5.36
C PRO A 76 3.09 20.07 -4.82
N ALA A 77 1.91 20.09 -5.43
CA ALA A 77 0.85 19.16 -5.13
C ALA A 77 1.31 17.73 -5.48
N ARG A 78 0.97 16.75 -4.62
CA ARG A 78 1.33 15.34 -4.82
C ARG A 78 0.17 14.44 -4.48
N ALA A 79 0.04 13.37 -5.26
CA ALA A 79 -0.81 12.25 -4.92
C ALA A 79 0.02 11.23 -4.13
N TYR A 80 -0.60 10.59 -3.13
CA TYR A 80 0.04 9.56 -2.34
C TYR A 80 -0.93 8.44 -2.01
N PRO A 81 -0.46 7.19 -1.85
CA PRO A 81 -1.33 6.10 -1.45
C PRO A 81 -1.64 6.18 0.04
N ALA A 82 -2.88 5.87 0.39
CA ALA A 82 -3.31 5.82 1.78
C ALA A 82 -4.05 4.51 2.03
N PHE A 83 -3.87 3.96 3.22
CA PHE A 83 -4.54 2.74 3.65
C PHE A 83 -5.46 3.05 4.83
N LYS A 84 -6.73 2.67 4.70
CA LYS A 84 -7.70 2.76 5.79
C LYS A 84 -8.02 1.35 6.26
N VAL A 85 -7.74 1.07 7.54
CA VAL A 85 -7.97 -0.25 8.12
C VAL A 85 -9.47 -0.58 8.17
N GLY A 86 -9.82 -1.82 7.84
CA GLY A 86 -11.19 -2.31 7.94
C GLY A 86 -11.55 -2.64 9.37
N LYS A 87 -12.85 -2.65 9.66
CA LYS A 87 -13.38 -2.89 11.01
C LYS A 87 -12.93 -4.24 11.59
N THR A 88 -13.05 -5.31 10.82
CA THR A 88 -12.69 -6.66 11.29
C THR A 88 -11.20 -6.77 11.61
N LEU A 89 -10.34 -6.24 10.76
CA LEU A 89 -8.90 -6.26 11.00
C LEU A 89 -8.54 -5.41 12.22
N LYS A 90 -9.16 -4.25 12.36
CA LYS A 90 -8.95 -3.36 13.51
C LYS A 90 -9.33 -4.04 14.83
N GLU A 91 -10.45 -4.73 14.86
CA GLU A 91 -10.93 -5.44 16.05
C GLU A 91 -9.99 -6.61 16.40
N LYS A 92 -9.48 -7.32 15.40
CA LYS A 92 -8.54 -8.42 15.64
C LYS A 92 -7.24 -7.95 16.29
N VAL A 93 -6.75 -6.80 15.90
CA VAL A 93 -5.52 -6.23 16.46
C VAL A 93 -5.77 -5.61 17.84
N ALA A 94 -6.91 -5.00 18.03
CA ALA A 94 -7.23 -4.25 19.25
C ALA A 94 -7.54 -5.13 20.47
N LYS A 95 -7.83 -6.39 20.28
CA LYS A 95 -8.20 -7.37 21.35
C LYS A 95 -8.36 -6.81 22.73
#